data_e035619fd80926ca1590d8de703b0173
#
_entry.id   e035619fd80926ca1590d8de703b0173
#
_cell.length_a   1.000
_cell.length_b   1.000
_cell.length_c   1.000
_cell.angle_alpha   90.00
_cell.angle_beta   90.00
_cell.angle_gamma   90.00
#
_symmetry.space_group_name_H-M   'P 1'
#
loop_
_entity.id
_entity.type
_entity.pdbx_description
1 polymer ?
#
loop_
_entity_poly.entity_id
_entity_poly.type
_entity_poly.pdbx_seq_one_letter_code
_entity_poly.pdbx_strand_id
1 'polypeptide(L)'
;FFLTSNTFTMLLRNTLLYNILFIVLNIVIPVTLAVLINQIYSRIASKAYQTMMFFPHFLSWVVVSYFVYAFLNPDKGLMNTIIQFFGGDKIMWYSQPKWWPLILTFMQVWKSMGYNMVVYLASITGIDSTLYEAATLDGATKWQQTKYITLPALKPIIVMMFILNVGHIFYSDFGLF
;
A
#
# COMPACT_ATOMS: atom_id res chain seq x y z
N PHE A 1 1.78 -33.17 16.85
CA PHE A 1 0.41 -32.81 17.29
C PHE A 1 -0.03 -31.45 16.75
N PHE A 2 0.82 -30.40 16.80
CA PHE A 2 0.49 -29.06 16.31
C PHE A 2 0.38 -29.01 14.77
N LEU A 3 1.30 -29.67 14.06
CA LEU A 3 1.36 -29.67 12.58
C LEU A 3 0.21 -30.42 11.89
N THR A 4 -0.50 -31.27 12.61
CA THR A 4 -1.65 -32.05 12.08
C THR A 4 -2.99 -31.46 12.48
N SER A 5 -3.01 -30.32 13.19
CA SER A 5 -4.25 -29.68 13.62
C SER A 5 -4.86 -28.83 12.49
N ASN A 6 -6.18 -28.79 12.42
CA ASN A 6 -6.93 -27.90 11.53
C ASN A 6 -6.54 -26.42 11.75
N THR A 7 -6.15 -26.07 12.98
CA THR A 7 -5.68 -24.72 13.33
C THR A 7 -4.39 -24.35 12.61
N PHE A 8 -3.41 -25.27 12.54
CA PHE A 8 -2.16 -25.01 11.81
C PHE A 8 -2.41 -24.74 10.31
N THR A 9 -3.22 -25.59 9.69
CA THR A 9 -3.56 -25.43 8.26
C THR A 9 -4.28 -24.11 8.01
N MET A 10 -5.19 -23.71 8.91
CA MET A 10 -5.91 -22.45 8.80
C MET A 10 -4.96 -21.24 8.98
N LEU A 11 -4.07 -21.27 9.96
CA LEU A 11 -3.08 -20.21 10.18
C LEU A 11 -2.14 -20.09 8.98
N LEU A 12 -1.58 -21.21 8.50
CA LEU A 12 -0.67 -21.22 7.35
C LEU A 12 -1.34 -20.64 6.11
N ARG A 13 -2.55 -21.11 5.80
CA ARG A 13 -3.34 -20.63 4.66
C ARG A 13 -3.59 -19.11 4.77
N ASN A 14 -4.04 -18.64 5.91
CA ASN A 14 -4.36 -17.22 6.11
C ASN A 14 -3.08 -16.37 5.99
N THR A 15 -1.98 -16.76 6.63
CA THR A 15 -0.69 -16.08 6.55
C THR A 15 -0.22 -15.97 5.09
N LEU A 16 -0.28 -17.06 4.33
CA LEU A 16 0.13 -17.05 2.93
C LEU A 16 -0.78 -16.14 2.08
N LEU A 17 -2.10 -16.25 2.22
CA LEU A 17 -3.05 -15.44 1.45
C LEU A 17 -2.89 -13.94 1.72
N TYR A 18 -2.79 -13.54 3.00
CA TYR A 18 -2.56 -12.13 3.34
C TYR A 18 -1.23 -11.63 2.82
N ASN A 19 -0.14 -12.39 3.01
CA ASN A 19 1.18 -11.93 2.56
C ASN A 19 1.28 -11.86 1.04
N ILE A 20 0.70 -12.79 0.29
CA ILE A 20 0.63 -12.69 -1.17
C ILE A 20 -0.12 -11.42 -1.59
N LEU A 21 -1.27 -11.13 -0.97
CA LEU A 21 -2.04 -9.93 -1.25
C LEU A 21 -1.24 -8.67 -0.89
N PHE A 22 -0.58 -8.64 0.28
CA PHE A 22 0.25 -7.53 0.71
C PHE A 22 1.43 -7.30 -0.24
N ILE A 23 2.12 -8.36 -0.69
CA ILE A 23 3.24 -8.25 -1.64
C ILE A 23 2.77 -7.59 -2.93
N VAL A 24 1.66 -8.05 -3.51
CA VAL A 24 1.13 -7.49 -4.75
C VAL A 24 0.74 -6.02 -4.57
N LEU A 25 -0.01 -5.69 -3.53
CA LEU A 25 -0.48 -4.33 -3.29
C LEU A 25 0.67 -3.37 -2.91
N ASN A 26 1.64 -3.84 -2.14
CA ASN A 26 2.83 -3.07 -1.75
C ASN A 26 3.84 -2.85 -2.89
N ILE A 27 3.64 -3.47 -4.04
CA ILE A 27 4.38 -3.17 -5.27
C ILE A 27 3.53 -2.28 -6.17
N VAL A 28 2.31 -2.71 -6.51
CA VAL A 28 1.47 -2.04 -7.50
C VAL A 28 1.09 -0.62 -7.07
N ILE A 29 0.63 -0.44 -5.82
CA ILE A 29 0.18 0.86 -5.33
C ILE A 29 1.33 1.86 -5.23
N PRO A 30 2.47 1.54 -4.57
CA PRO A 30 3.57 2.48 -4.48
C PRO A 30 4.23 2.81 -5.83
N VAL A 31 4.37 1.85 -6.75
CA VAL A 31 4.87 2.11 -8.11
C VAL A 31 3.94 3.08 -8.83
N THR A 32 2.63 2.85 -8.78
CA THR A 32 1.64 3.75 -9.39
C THR A 32 1.73 5.16 -8.79
N LEU A 33 1.79 5.27 -7.47
CA LEU A 33 1.92 6.55 -6.78
C LEU A 33 3.23 7.27 -7.14
N ALA A 34 4.36 6.55 -7.19
CA ALA A 34 5.65 7.12 -7.58
C ALA A 34 5.61 7.69 -9.00
N VAL A 35 5.03 6.96 -9.96
CA VAL A 35 4.85 7.42 -11.34
C VAL A 35 3.94 8.66 -11.38
N LEU A 36 2.83 8.68 -10.66
CA LEU A 36 1.91 9.82 -10.64
C LEU A 36 2.57 11.06 -10.01
N ILE A 37 3.27 10.90 -8.90
CA ILE A 37 3.97 12.01 -8.22
C ILE A 37 5.10 12.57 -9.10
N ASN A 38 5.80 11.70 -9.82
CA ASN A 38 6.86 12.14 -10.75
C ASN A 38 6.32 13.02 -11.89
N GLN A 39 5.04 12.88 -12.24
CA GLN A 39 4.40 13.70 -13.28
C GLN A 39 3.89 15.06 -12.77
N ILE A 40 3.91 15.29 -11.46
CA ILE A 40 3.46 16.56 -10.87
C ILE A 40 4.48 17.66 -11.19
N TYR A 41 4.05 18.68 -11.91
CA TYR A 41 4.90 19.82 -12.31
C TYR A 41 5.38 20.66 -11.11
N SER A 42 4.51 20.88 -10.12
CA SER A 42 4.85 21.67 -8.95
C SER A 42 5.70 20.89 -7.95
N ARG A 43 6.95 21.30 -7.75
CA ARG A 43 7.86 20.72 -6.75
C ARG A 43 7.31 20.78 -5.31
N ILE A 44 6.59 21.85 -4.99
CA ILE A 44 5.99 22.04 -3.66
C ILE A 44 4.87 21.02 -3.47
N ALA A 45 3.97 20.89 -4.43
CA ALA A 45 2.88 19.92 -4.38
C ALA A 45 3.42 18.48 -4.33
N SER A 46 4.40 18.13 -5.17
CA SER A 46 5.04 16.82 -5.15
C SER A 46 5.62 16.48 -3.78
N LYS A 47 6.38 17.41 -3.14
CA LYS A 47 6.91 17.20 -1.79
C LYS A 47 5.81 17.10 -0.72
N ALA A 48 4.75 17.89 -0.82
CA ALA A 48 3.63 17.83 0.11
C ALA A 48 2.93 16.46 0.06
N TYR A 49 2.63 15.94 -1.14
CA TYR A 49 2.05 14.60 -1.29
C TYR A 49 2.98 13.50 -0.79
N GLN A 50 4.29 13.57 -1.07
CA GLN A 50 5.27 12.63 -0.55
C GLN A 50 5.25 12.61 0.99
N THR A 51 5.29 13.78 1.63
CA THR A 51 5.27 13.90 3.09
C THR A 51 3.98 13.34 3.69
N MET A 52 2.82 13.68 3.10
CA MET A 52 1.52 13.18 3.56
C MET A 52 1.41 11.66 3.47
N MET A 53 1.87 11.08 2.35
CA MET A 53 1.82 9.62 2.15
C MET A 53 2.86 8.87 2.98
N PHE A 54 3.98 9.52 3.31
CA PHE A 54 5.03 8.93 4.13
C PHE A 54 4.71 8.98 5.64
N PHE A 55 3.89 9.93 6.08
CA PHE A 55 3.55 10.15 7.49
C PHE A 55 3.02 8.90 8.22
N PRO A 56 2.10 8.09 7.65
CA PRO A 56 1.59 6.89 8.32
C PRO A 56 2.66 5.87 8.72
N HIS A 57 3.77 5.84 7.99
CA HIS A 57 4.87 4.92 8.26
C HIS A 57 5.47 5.10 9.67
N PHE A 58 5.50 6.33 10.19
CA PHE A 58 6.06 6.65 11.51
C PHE A 58 5.13 6.30 12.67
N LEU A 59 3.85 6.07 12.41
CA LEU A 59 2.90 5.72 13.45
C LEU A 59 3.15 4.29 13.96
N SER A 60 3.16 4.10 15.28
CA SER A 60 3.18 2.75 15.84
C SER A 60 1.85 2.04 15.54
N TRP A 61 1.87 0.70 15.48
CA TRP A 61 0.64 -0.09 15.32
C TRP A 61 -0.37 0.16 16.45
N VAL A 62 0.10 0.46 17.66
CA VAL A 62 -0.78 0.84 18.78
C VAL A 62 -1.58 2.10 18.44
N VAL A 63 -0.94 3.13 17.92
CA VAL A 63 -1.63 4.37 17.49
C VAL A 63 -2.60 4.07 16.34
N VAL A 64 -2.18 3.28 15.37
CA VAL A 64 -3.05 2.86 14.24
C VAL A 64 -4.28 2.12 14.76
N SER A 65 -4.15 1.22 15.74
CA SER A 65 -5.28 0.49 16.31
C SER A 65 -6.29 1.41 16.99
N TYR A 66 -5.83 2.49 17.66
CA TYR A 66 -6.74 3.51 18.21
C TYR A 66 -7.49 4.28 17.12
N PHE A 67 -6.84 4.60 15.98
CA PHE A 67 -7.55 5.17 14.84
C PHE A 67 -8.61 4.22 14.29
N VAL A 68 -8.25 2.94 14.08
CA VAL A 68 -9.22 1.92 13.63
C VAL A 68 -10.40 1.85 14.59
N TYR A 69 -10.12 1.81 15.90
CA TYR A 69 -11.18 1.82 16.90
C TYR A 69 -12.06 3.08 16.83
N ALA A 70 -11.47 4.26 16.74
CA ALA A 70 -12.22 5.51 16.64
C ALA A 70 -13.12 5.57 15.39
N PHE A 71 -12.64 5.05 14.25
CA PHE A 71 -13.42 5.01 13.02
C PHE A 71 -14.50 3.94 13.00
N LEU A 72 -14.20 2.75 13.55
CA LEU A 72 -15.05 1.56 13.48
C LEU A 72 -15.84 1.29 14.79
N ASN A 73 -15.79 2.20 15.76
CA ASN A 73 -16.57 2.05 16.98
C ASN A 73 -18.06 1.88 16.66
N PRO A 74 -18.74 0.86 17.20
CA PRO A 74 -20.14 0.60 16.88
C PRO A 74 -21.07 1.76 17.24
N ASP A 75 -20.82 2.48 18.33
CA ASP A 75 -21.75 3.48 18.86
C ASP A 75 -21.44 4.91 18.38
N LYS A 76 -20.16 5.27 18.32
CA LYS A 76 -19.72 6.64 18.03
C LYS A 76 -18.73 6.71 16.87
N GLY A 77 -18.50 5.59 16.14
CA GLY A 77 -17.53 5.52 15.06
C GLY A 77 -18.00 6.30 13.84
N LEU A 78 -17.04 6.98 13.21
CA LEU A 78 -17.29 7.82 12.04
C LEU A 78 -17.91 7.04 10.90
N MET A 79 -17.51 5.78 10.67
CA MET A 79 -18.05 4.95 9.59
C MET A 79 -19.54 4.66 9.78
N ASN A 80 -19.98 4.29 11.00
CA ASN A 80 -21.39 4.07 11.27
C ASN A 80 -22.20 5.38 11.20
N THR A 81 -21.61 6.49 11.61
CA THR A 81 -22.25 7.81 11.47
C THR A 81 -22.51 8.15 9.99
N ILE A 82 -21.53 7.90 9.13
CA ILE A 82 -21.68 8.12 7.67
C ILE A 82 -22.74 7.15 7.09
N ILE A 83 -22.70 5.87 7.43
CA ILE A 83 -23.65 4.86 6.93
C ILE A 83 -25.08 5.25 7.32
N GLN A 84 -25.31 5.64 8.58
CA GLN A 84 -26.61 6.06 9.07
C GLN A 84 -27.09 7.37 8.40
N PHE A 85 -26.18 8.30 8.12
CA PHE A 85 -26.51 9.52 7.37
C PHE A 85 -27.06 9.21 5.97
N PHE A 86 -26.57 8.15 5.31
CA PHE A 86 -27.09 7.68 4.04
C PHE A 86 -28.25 6.68 4.16
N GLY A 87 -28.83 6.50 5.37
CA GLY A 87 -30.00 5.64 5.61
C GLY A 87 -29.67 4.15 5.75
N GLY A 88 -28.39 3.79 5.93
CA GLY A 88 -27.99 2.40 6.17
C GLY A 88 -28.04 2.00 7.63
N ASP A 89 -28.06 0.70 7.88
CA ASP A 89 -28.05 0.13 9.21
C ASP A 89 -26.65 0.14 9.84
N LYS A 90 -26.62 0.21 11.19
CA LYS A 90 -25.42 0.16 11.98
C LYS A 90 -24.68 -1.17 11.81
N ILE A 91 -23.39 -1.13 11.52
CA ILE A 91 -22.54 -2.31 11.36
C ILE A 91 -21.73 -2.55 12.62
N MET A 92 -21.78 -3.79 13.13
CA MET A 92 -20.94 -4.25 14.24
C MET A 92 -19.62 -4.79 13.71
N TRP A 93 -18.71 -3.89 13.33
CA TRP A 93 -17.45 -4.20 12.63
C TRP A 93 -16.61 -5.26 13.33
N TYR A 94 -16.47 -5.17 14.65
CA TYR A 94 -15.67 -6.10 15.45
C TYR A 94 -16.28 -7.49 15.59
N SER A 95 -17.58 -7.61 15.46
CA SER A 95 -18.30 -8.89 15.55
C SER A 95 -18.47 -9.61 14.21
N GLN A 96 -18.03 -8.99 13.11
CA GLN A 96 -18.19 -9.53 11.77
C GLN A 96 -16.84 -9.84 11.11
N PRO A 97 -16.36 -11.10 11.17
CA PRO A 97 -15.05 -11.49 10.62
C PRO A 97 -14.85 -11.19 9.13
N LYS A 98 -15.94 -11.09 8.36
CA LYS A 98 -15.91 -10.83 6.91
C LYS A 98 -15.25 -9.51 6.50
N TRP A 99 -15.25 -8.50 7.40
CA TRP A 99 -14.67 -7.18 7.10
C TRP A 99 -13.18 -7.07 7.41
N TRP A 100 -12.67 -7.93 8.28
CA TRP A 100 -11.29 -7.87 8.75
C TRP A 100 -10.25 -8.05 7.64
N PRO A 101 -10.42 -8.94 6.65
CA PRO A 101 -9.47 -9.03 5.54
C PRO A 101 -9.27 -7.71 4.80
N LEU A 102 -10.36 -6.97 4.56
CA LEU A 102 -10.31 -5.67 3.90
C LEU A 102 -9.65 -4.61 4.80
N ILE A 103 -10.06 -4.56 6.08
CA ILE A 103 -9.55 -3.57 7.05
C ILE A 103 -8.05 -3.75 7.25
N LEU A 104 -7.59 -4.98 7.51
CA LEU A 104 -6.18 -5.29 7.71
C LEU A 104 -5.36 -4.98 6.46
N THR A 105 -5.85 -5.35 5.29
CA THR A 105 -5.17 -5.06 4.02
C THR A 105 -5.05 -3.56 3.79
N PHE A 106 -6.12 -2.81 4.01
CA PHE A 106 -6.10 -1.36 3.87
C PHE A 106 -5.09 -0.72 4.82
N MET A 107 -5.08 -1.10 6.10
CA MET A 107 -4.18 -0.54 7.10
C MET A 107 -2.71 -0.87 6.80
N GLN A 108 -2.42 -2.10 6.39
CA GLN A 108 -1.07 -2.53 6.02
C GLN A 108 -0.56 -1.73 4.82
N VAL A 109 -1.37 -1.61 3.77
CA VAL A 109 -1.00 -0.85 2.56
C VAL A 109 -0.87 0.63 2.87
N TRP A 110 -1.82 1.23 3.58
CA TRP A 110 -1.80 2.63 3.96
C TRP A 110 -0.56 3.01 4.76
N LYS A 111 -0.14 2.15 5.68
CA LYS A 111 1.04 2.38 6.52
C LYS A 111 2.36 2.24 5.74
N SER A 112 2.42 1.33 4.76
CA SER A 112 3.67 1.00 4.04
C SER A 112 3.81 1.71 2.69
N MET A 113 2.71 2.14 2.06
CA MET A 113 2.72 2.66 0.68
C MET A 113 3.64 3.86 0.50
N GLY A 114 3.69 4.78 1.48
CA GLY A 114 4.50 6.00 1.38
C GLY A 114 6.00 5.72 1.40
N TYR A 115 6.45 4.83 2.28
CA TYR A 115 7.85 4.39 2.34
C TYR A 115 8.27 3.72 1.03
N ASN A 116 7.50 2.74 0.58
CA ASN A 116 7.79 2.03 -0.67
C ASN A 116 7.74 2.96 -1.90
N MET A 117 6.80 3.90 -1.93
CA MET A 117 6.69 4.90 -2.99
C MET A 117 7.96 5.76 -3.11
N VAL A 118 8.53 6.21 -1.99
CA VAL A 118 9.76 7.02 -1.99
C VAL A 118 10.93 6.24 -2.59
N VAL A 119 11.04 4.94 -2.31
CA VAL A 119 12.08 4.07 -2.90
C VAL A 119 11.96 4.03 -4.43
N TYR A 120 10.74 3.82 -4.95
CA TYR A 120 10.51 3.82 -6.40
C TYR A 120 10.71 5.21 -7.01
N LEU A 121 10.27 6.27 -6.34
CA LEU A 121 10.44 7.64 -6.82
C LEU A 121 11.93 8.02 -6.91
N ALA A 122 12.74 7.63 -5.92
CA ALA A 122 14.19 7.83 -5.98
C ALA A 122 14.82 7.12 -7.19
N SER A 123 14.35 5.90 -7.51
CA SER A 123 14.80 5.19 -8.71
C SER A 123 14.38 5.89 -10.01
N ILE A 124 13.15 6.44 -10.07
CA ILE A 124 12.68 7.21 -11.23
C ILE A 124 13.55 8.46 -11.47
N THR A 125 13.91 9.18 -10.40
CA THR A 125 14.73 10.39 -10.49
C THR A 125 16.17 10.11 -10.93
N GLY A 126 16.62 8.88 -10.85
CA GLY A 126 17.93 8.42 -11.35
C GLY A 126 17.95 8.03 -12.83
N ILE A 127 16.80 8.01 -13.50
CA ILE A 127 16.72 7.72 -14.94
C ILE A 127 17.28 8.92 -15.74
N ASP A 128 18.10 8.64 -16.76
CA ASP A 128 18.66 9.70 -17.60
C ASP A 128 17.55 10.50 -18.31
N SER A 129 17.57 11.81 -18.09
CA SER A 129 16.58 12.75 -18.67
C SER A 129 16.63 12.78 -20.20
N THR A 130 17.78 12.48 -20.80
CA THR A 130 17.94 12.46 -22.26
C THR A 130 17.01 11.47 -22.95
N LEU A 131 16.66 10.36 -22.28
CA LEU A 131 15.69 9.38 -22.77
C LEU A 131 14.29 9.99 -22.91
N TYR A 132 13.88 10.81 -21.94
CA TYR A 132 12.58 11.48 -21.96
C TYR A 132 12.55 12.64 -22.97
N GLU A 133 13.67 13.35 -23.14
CA GLU A 133 13.83 14.42 -24.12
C GLU A 133 13.73 13.86 -25.56
N ALA A 134 14.48 12.79 -25.85
CA ALA A 134 14.42 12.11 -27.15
C ALA A 134 13.00 11.60 -27.44
N ALA A 135 12.37 10.90 -26.48
CA ALA A 135 11.00 10.42 -26.64
C ALA A 135 9.98 11.55 -26.85
N THR A 136 10.23 12.73 -26.26
CA THR A 136 9.36 13.90 -26.47
C THR A 136 9.53 14.46 -27.89
N LEU A 137 10.75 14.50 -28.42
CA LEU A 137 11.03 14.90 -29.81
C LEU A 137 10.39 13.92 -30.82
N ASP A 138 10.34 12.64 -30.46
CA ASP A 138 9.65 11.60 -31.25
C ASP A 138 8.12 11.64 -31.13
N GLY A 139 7.57 12.59 -30.37
CA GLY A 139 6.13 12.76 -30.18
C GLY A 139 5.49 11.78 -29.17
N ALA A 140 6.28 11.12 -28.35
CA ALA A 140 5.75 10.19 -27.35
C ALA A 140 4.95 10.89 -26.26
N THR A 141 3.74 10.38 -25.98
CA THR A 141 2.89 10.84 -24.88
C THR A 141 3.48 10.46 -23.52
N LYS A 142 3.05 11.12 -22.46
CA LYS A 142 3.47 10.79 -21.07
C LYS A 142 3.19 9.33 -20.68
N TRP A 143 2.09 8.76 -21.17
CA TRP A 143 1.78 7.35 -20.98
C TRP A 143 2.79 6.43 -21.70
N GLN A 144 3.16 6.77 -22.92
CA GLN A 144 4.17 6.02 -23.68
C GLN A 144 5.55 6.10 -22.99
N GLN A 145 5.97 7.29 -22.54
CA GLN A 145 7.18 7.47 -21.74
C GLN A 145 7.15 6.62 -20.47
N THR A 146 6.03 6.61 -19.74
CA THR A 146 5.87 5.77 -18.56
C THR A 146 6.00 4.29 -18.89
N LYS A 147 5.31 3.83 -19.94
CA LYS A 147 5.25 2.41 -20.31
C LYS A 147 6.57 1.89 -20.87
N TYR A 148 7.28 2.68 -21.67
CA TYR A 148 8.43 2.21 -22.43
C TYR A 148 9.78 2.66 -21.86
N ILE A 149 9.82 3.68 -20.99
CA ILE A 149 11.03 4.17 -20.33
C ILE A 149 10.97 3.91 -18.84
N THR A 150 9.97 4.51 -18.14
CA THR A 150 9.92 4.49 -16.66
C THR A 150 9.72 3.08 -16.10
N LEU A 151 8.69 2.36 -16.54
CA LEU A 151 8.39 1.02 -15.99
C LEU A 151 9.47 -0.01 -16.28
N PRO A 152 10.07 -0.08 -17.50
CA PRO A 152 11.21 -0.95 -17.73
C PRO A 152 12.43 -0.61 -16.87
N ALA A 153 12.74 0.68 -16.68
CA ALA A 153 13.84 1.13 -15.84
C ALA A 153 13.61 0.81 -14.35
N LEU A 154 12.35 0.77 -13.90
CA LEU A 154 11.99 0.35 -12.53
C LEU A 154 12.05 -1.16 -12.30
N LYS A 155 12.09 -1.98 -13.34
CA LYS A 155 12.04 -3.45 -13.22
C LYS A 155 13.08 -4.02 -12.24
N PRO A 156 14.36 -3.61 -12.24
CA PRO A 156 15.34 -4.13 -11.28
C PRO A 156 14.94 -3.87 -9.82
N ILE A 157 14.48 -2.64 -9.49
CA ILE A 157 14.09 -2.30 -8.12
C ILE A 157 12.80 -2.98 -7.73
N ILE A 158 11.84 -3.17 -8.65
CA ILE A 158 10.61 -3.94 -8.41
C ILE A 158 10.96 -5.38 -8.06
N VAL A 159 11.87 -6.01 -8.80
CA VAL A 159 12.31 -7.39 -8.52
C VAL A 159 13.02 -7.47 -7.17
N MET A 160 13.89 -6.51 -6.85
CA MET A 160 14.56 -6.45 -5.56
C MET A 160 13.54 -6.33 -4.40
N MET A 161 12.60 -5.40 -4.50
CA MET A 161 11.54 -5.22 -3.49
C MET A 161 10.62 -6.45 -3.38
N PHE A 162 10.35 -7.12 -4.49
CA PHE A 162 9.60 -8.38 -4.48
C PHE A 162 10.35 -9.47 -3.70
N ILE A 163 11.65 -9.67 -3.96
CA ILE A 163 12.46 -10.66 -3.25
C ILE A 163 12.50 -10.36 -1.75
N LEU A 164 12.69 -9.10 -1.37
CA LEU A 164 12.68 -8.68 0.04
C LEU A 164 11.34 -9.00 0.72
N ASN A 165 10.22 -8.71 0.05
CA ASN A 165 8.89 -9.00 0.59
C ASN A 165 8.63 -10.53 0.68
N VAL A 166 9.08 -11.32 -0.30
CA VAL A 166 8.99 -12.79 -0.25
C VAL A 166 9.82 -13.35 0.90
N GLY A 167 11.00 -12.77 1.18
CA GLY A 167 11.80 -13.15 2.35
C GLY A 167 11.07 -12.98 3.69
N HIS A 168 10.06 -12.12 3.74
CA HIS A 168 9.22 -11.89 4.92
C HIS A 168 7.86 -12.58 4.88
N ILE A 169 7.61 -13.49 3.92
CA ILE A 169 6.28 -14.10 3.70
C ILE A 169 5.71 -14.85 4.91
N PHE A 170 6.59 -15.39 5.76
CA PHE A 170 6.21 -16.05 7.02
C PHE A 170 6.34 -15.13 8.23
N TYR A 171 6.75 -13.89 8.02
CA TYR A 171 6.82 -12.92 9.10
C TYR A 171 5.41 -12.42 9.42
N SER A 172 5.06 -12.50 10.68
CA SER A 172 3.80 -11.98 11.20
C SER A 172 4.11 -10.75 12.05
N ASP A 173 3.57 -9.61 11.68
CA ASP A 173 3.68 -8.40 12.48
C ASP A 173 2.66 -8.48 13.63
N PHE A 174 3.14 -8.73 14.86
CA PHE A 174 2.29 -8.79 16.05
C PHE A 174 1.51 -7.51 16.31
N GLY A 175 1.91 -6.39 15.71
CA GLY A 175 1.19 -5.13 15.84
C GLY A 175 -0.04 -5.04 14.94
N LEU A 176 -0.11 -5.83 13.88
CA LEU A 176 -1.23 -5.85 12.93
C LEU A 176 -2.33 -6.84 13.36
N PHE A 177 -1.98 -7.94 14.02
CA PHE A 177 -2.88 -9.00 14.50
C PHE A 177 -2.98 -8.98 16.05
#